data_fd0fb2642dd7851578016ebd19e3f9f1
#
_entry.id   fd0fb2642dd7851578016ebd19e3f9f1
#
_cell.length_a   1.000
_cell.length_b   1.000
_cell.length_c   1.000
_cell.angle_alpha   90.00
_cell.angle_beta   90.00
_cell.angle_gamma   90.00
#
_symmetry.space_group_name_H-M   'P 1'
#
loop_
_entity.id
_entity.type
_entity.pdbx_description
1 polymer ?
#
loop_
_entity_poly.entity_id
_entity_poly.type
_entity_poly.pdbx_seq_one_letter_code
_entity_poly.pdbx_strand_id
1 'polypeptide(L)'
;MGCSPEKSGTSSEHPTSSISDGVDAEANLKALGITLIMPNAPTANYLKAKRSGNLVYLAGHGPDRPDGTQVIGRLGEDLDIDAGYEAARFTGISLLSSLKAEIGDLNKVKSIVRAQGMVNADAGFKNHSQVINGFSDLMVEVFGEKGKHARAAIGMSSLPNNIAVEIDMIVEVED
;
A
#
# COMPACT_ATOMS: atom_id res chain seq x y z
N MET A 1 -65.83 26.94 3.75
CA MET A 1 -65.70 26.09 2.56
C MET A 1 -64.53 26.59 1.78
N GLY A 2 -63.44 25.92 1.80
CA GLY A 2 -62.24 26.27 1.06
C GLY A 2 -61.32 25.06 1.06
N CYS A 3 -61.34 24.31 -0.04
CA CYS A 3 -60.50 23.15 -0.28
C CYS A 3 -59.11 23.62 -0.71
N SER A 4 -58.08 23.19 -0.03
CA SER A 4 -56.70 23.36 -0.45
C SER A 4 -56.23 22.10 -1.18
N PRO A 5 -55.51 22.17 -2.31
CA PRO A 5 -54.99 21.00 -2.96
C PRO A 5 -53.62 20.60 -2.38
N GLU A 6 -53.48 19.29 -2.18
CA GLU A 6 -52.24 18.60 -1.84
C GLU A 6 -51.19 18.81 -2.92
N LYS A 7 -49.96 19.14 -2.52
CA LYS A 7 -48.79 19.10 -3.37
C LYS A 7 -48.13 17.73 -3.25
N SER A 8 -48.22 16.93 -4.31
CA SER A 8 -47.42 15.72 -4.49
C SER A 8 -45.95 16.07 -4.62
N GLY A 9 -45.16 15.68 -3.64
CA GLY A 9 -43.68 15.75 -3.72
C GLY A 9 -43.17 14.62 -4.56
N THR A 10 -42.67 14.93 -5.75
CA THR A 10 -41.82 14.02 -6.56
C THR A 10 -40.44 13.96 -5.94
N SER A 11 -40.13 12.83 -5.31
CA SER A 11 -38.74 12.50 -4.94
C SER A 11 -37.93 12.25 -6.20
N SER A 12 -37.03 13.15 -6.52
CA SER A 12 -36.01 12.94 -7.53
C SER A 12 -34.97 11.96 -6.97
N GLU A 13 -35.09 10.69 -7.37
CA GLU A 13 -34.01 9.74 -7.24
C GLU A 13 -32.86 10.21 -8.12
N HIS A 14 -31.76 10.62 -7.50
CA HIS A 14 -30.50 10.82 -8.22
C HIS A 14 -29.94 9.44 -8.53
N PRO A 15 -29.67 9.12 -9.81
CA PRO A 15 -28.96 7.91 -10.12
C PRO A 15 -27.54 8.03 -9.57
N THR A 16 -27.21 7.23 -8.57
CA THR A 16 -25.82 6.96 -8.19
C THR A 16 -25.17 6.24 -9.33
N SER A 17 -24.62 7.00 -10.28
CA SER A 17 -23.68 6.50 -11.26
C SER A 17 -22.48 5.97 -10.47
N SER A 18 -22.36 4.66 -10.37
CA SER A 18 -21.11 4.00 -10.04
C SER A 18 -20.13 4.29 -11.18
N ILE A 19 -19.38 5.39 -11.06
CA ILE A 19 -18.18 5.59 -11.86
C ILE A 19 -17.24 4.48 -11.39
N SER A 20 -17.13 3.42 -12.14
CA SER A 20 -16.00 2.52 -12.07
C SER A 20 -14.81 3.40 -12.49
N ASP A 21 -14.04 3.87 -11.53
CA ASP A 21 -12.75 4.52 -11.78
C ASP A 21 -11.94 3.50 -12.56
N GLY A 22 -11.80 3.69 -13.86
CA GLY A 22 -11.23 2.73 -14.81
C GLY A 22 -9.72 2.47 -14.59
N VAL A 23 -9.31 2.33 -13.33
CA VAL A 23 -7.95 2.00 -12.94
C VAL A 23 -7.79 0.50 -13.03
N ASP A 24 -6.91 0.07 -13.94
CA ASP A 24 -6.48 -1.33 -14.07
C ASP A 24 -5.10 -1.48 -13.43
N ALA A 25 -5.08 -1.95 -12.17
CA ALA A 25 -3.86 -2.12 -11.38
C ALA A 25 -2.89 -3.13 -12.03
N GLU A 26 -3.41 -4.19 -12.64
CA GLU A 26 -2.60 -5.21 -13.31
C GLU A 26 -1.96 -4.65 -14.58
N ALA A 27 -2.69 -3.87 -15.37
CA ALA A 27 -2.15 -3.19 -16.54
C ALA A 27 -1.11 -2.13 -16.15
N ASN A 28 -1.34 -1.38 -15.06
CA ASN A 28 -0.40 -0.39 -14.56
C ASN A 28 0.93 -1.04 -14.10
N LEU A 29 0.88 -2.15 -13.35
CA LEU A 29 2.09 -2.91 -12.99
C LEU A 29 2.87 -3.33 -14.23
N LYS A 30 2.18 -3.84 -15.24
CA LYS A 30 2.81 -4.24 -16.51
C LYS A 30 3.46 -3.06 -17.22
N ALA A 31 2.79 -1.90 -17.27
CA ALA A 31 3.31 -0.68 -17.89
C ALA A 31 4.55 -0.14 -17.15
N LEU A 32 4.61 -0.31 -15.82
CA LEU A 32 5.76 0.01 -14.97
C LEU A 32 6.90 -1.01 -15.08
N GLY A 33 6.72 -2.11 -15.82
CA GLY A 33 7.70 -3.20 -15.92
C GLY A 33 7.86 -4.01 -14.63
N ILE A 34 6.88 -3.94 -13.72
CA ILE A 34 6.92 -4.63 -12.42
C ILE A 34 6.32 -6.03 -12.57
N THR A 35 7.13 -7.03 -12.23
CA THR A 35 6.68 -8.42 -12.10
C THR A 35 6.57 -8.77 -10.62
N LEU A 36 5.38 -9.15 -10.17
CA LEU A 36 5.16 -9.62 -8.81
C LEU A 36 5.66 -11.06 -8.67
N ILE A 37 6.40 -11.31 -7.60
CA ILE A 37 6.95 -12.63 -7.28
C ILE A 37 6.06 -13.27 -6.21
N MET A 38 5.80 -14.57 -6.30
CA MET A 38 5.09 -15.28 -5.24
C MET A 38 5.83 -15.10 -3.91
N PRO A 39 5.17 -14.59 -2.86
CA PRO A 39 5.84 -14.34 -1.59
C PRO A 39 6.30 -15.66 -0.94
N ASN A 40 7.50 -15.65 -0.38
CA ASN A 40 7.99 -16.76 0.42
C ASN A 40 7.09 -17.01 1.64
N ALA A 41 7.03 -18.27 2.10
CA ALA A 41 6.33 -18.61 3.34
C ALA A 41 6.91 -17.80 4.52
N PRO A 42 6.08 -17.44 5.51
CA PRO A 42 6.57 -16.82 6.74
C PRO A 42 7.60 -17.72 7.43
N THR A 43 8.61 -17.11 8.03
CA THR A 43 9.67 -17.84 8.77
C THR A 43 9.28 -18.12 10.23
N ALA A 44 8.12 -17.62 10.68
CA ALA A 44 7.63 -17.75 12.04
C ALA A 44 6.12 -18.00 12.05
N ASN A 45 5.52 -18.07 13.23
CA ASN A 45 4.09 -18.36 13.40
C ASN A 45 3.24 -17.08 13.20
N TYR A 46 3.19 -16.57 11.96
CA TYR A 46 2.33 -15.45 11.54
C TYR A 46 1.92 -15.63 10.07
N LEU A 47 1.02 -14.79 9.57
CA LEU A 47 0.59 -14.73 8.17
C LEU A 47 1.07 -13.41 7.55
N LYS A 48 1.52 -13.45 6.29
CA LYS A 48 1.89 -12.24 5.55
C LYS A 48 0.71 -11.34 5.23
N ALA A 49 -0.47 -11.94 5.06
CA ALA A 49 -1.74 -11.24 4.89
C ALA A 49 -2.83 -11.95 5.70
N LYS A 50 -3.76 -11.16 6.26
CA LYS A 50 -4.92 -11.67 7.00
C LYS A 50 -6.15 -10.86 6.62
N ARG A 51 -7.14 -11.52 6.04
CA ARG A 51 -8.43 -10.90 5.72
C ARG A 51 -9.38 -10.91 6.93
N SER A 52 -10.10 -9.81 7.14
CA SER A 52 -11.17 -9.66 8.12
C SER A 52 -12.28 -8.80 7.50
N GLY A 53 -13.37 -9.45 7.09
CA GLY A 53 -14.41 -8.79 6.28
C GLY A 53 -13.84 -8.32 4.94
N ASN A 54 -14.04 -7.05 4.61
CA ASN A 54 -13.48 -6.39 3.43
C ASN A 54 -12.08 -5.76 3.65
N LEU A 55 -11.48 -5.93 4.83
CA LEU A 55 -10.15 -5.43 5.11
C LEU A 55 -9.11 -6.56 5.06
N VAL A 56 -7.99 -6.28 4.40
CA VAL A 56 -6.80 -7.13 4.39
C VAL A 56 -5.69 -6.40 5.14
N TYR A 57 -5.18 -7.06 6.17
CA TYR A 57 -4.05 -6.61 6.99
C TYR A 57 -2.80 -7.31 6.48
N LEU A 58 -1.82 -6.54 6.02
CA LEU A 58 -0.53 -7.08 5.60
C LEU A 58 0.49 -6.83 6.71
N ALA A 59 1.20 -7.89 7.07
CA ALA A 59 2.30 -7.84 8.03
C ALA A 59 3.45 -6.97 7.51
N GLY A 60 4.44 -6.66 8.36
CA GLY A 60 5.66 -5.98 7.94
C GLY A 60 6.39 -6.75 6.84
N HIS A 61 6.73 -6.05 5.76
CA HIS A 61 7.52 -6.55 4.63
C HIS A 61 8.79 -5.74 4.51
N GLY A 62 9.86 -6.40 4.08
CA GLY A 62 11.15 -5.78 3.79
C GLY A 62 11.32 -5.47 2.29
N PRO A 63 12.44 -4.81 1.95
CA PRO A 63 12.77 -4.37 0.60
C PRO A 63 13.40 -5.50 -0.22
N ASP A 64 12.58 -6.50 -0.59
CA ASP A 64 13.02 -7.65 -1.37
C ASP A 64 13.25 -7.26 -2.82
N ARG A 65 14.44 -7.54 -3.34
CA ARG A 65 14.79 -7.37 -4.75
C ARG A 65 14.39 -8.60 -5.58
N PRO A 66 14.25 -8.44 -6.91
CA PRO A 66 13.93 -9.55 -7.80
C PRO A 66 14.94 -10.71 -7.78
N ASP A 67 16.19 -10.45 -7.41
CA ASP A 67 17.26 -11.45 -7.28
C ASP A 67 17.23 -12.21 -5.94
N GLY A 68 16.26 -11.91 -5.07
CA GLY A 68 16.09 -12.52 -3.75
C GLY A 68 16.94 -11.89 -2.64
N THR A 69 17.72 -10.86 -2.96
CA THR A 69 18.45 -10.07 -1.94
C THR A 69 17.56 -8.99 -1.34
N GLN A 70 18.01 -8.37 -0.24
CA GLN A 70 17.32 -7.24 0.39
C GLN A 70 18.20 -5.99 0.37
N VAL A 71 17.59 -4.82 0.41
CA VAL A 71 18.31 -3.57 0.71
C VAL A 71 18.55 -3.51 2.21
N ILE A 72 19.82 -3.56 2.59
CA ILE A 72 20.26 -3.52 4.00
C ILE A 72 21.07 -2.27 4.27
N GLY A 73 21.07 -1.81 5.52
CA GLY A 73 21.82 -0.64 5.97
C GLY A 73 20.95 0.41 6.66
N ARG A 74 21.59 1.44 7.20
CA ARG A 74 20.96 2.52 7.95
C ARG A 74 20.96 3.82 7.17
N LEU A 75 19.81 4.49 7.12
CA LEU A 75 19.65 5.80 6.48
C LEU A 75 20.39 6.87 7.30
N GLY A 76 21.19 7.67 6.60
CA GLY A 76 22.03 8.68 7.20
C GLY A 76 23.41 8.19 7.63
N GLU A 77 23.68 6.89 7.56
CA GLU A 77 24.99 6.28 7.84
C GLU A 77 25.49 5.50 6.60
N ASP A 78 24.81 4.40 6.24
CA ASP A 78 25.21 3.53 5.12
C ASP A 78 24.51 3.91 3.81
N LEU A 79 23.31 4.47 3.92
CA LEU A 79 22.40 4.72 2.80
C LEU A 79 21.96 6.19 2.77
N ASP A 80 21.84 6.74 1.57
CA ASP A 80 21.22 8.04 1.31
C ASP A 80 19.69 7.94 1.14
N ILE A 81 19.06 9.10 0.91
CA ILE A 81 17.60 9.18 0.77
C ILE A 81 17.12 8.44 -0.49
N ASP A 82 17.87 8.50 -1.58
CA ASP A 82 17.50 7.88 -2.85
C ASP A 82 17.52 6.35 -2.74
N ALA A 83 18.56 5.79 -2.10
CA ALA A 83 18.63 4.36 -1.79
C ALA A 83 17.48 3.93 -0.85
N GLY A 84 17.12 4.77 0.11
CA GLY A 84 15.98 4.55 1.00
C GLY A 84 14.64 4.59 0.26
N TYR A 85 14.45 5.54 -0.66
CA TYR A 85 13.27 5.63 -1.52
C TYR A 85 13.08 4.35 -2.35
N GLU A 86 14.16 3.88 -3.01
CA GLU A 86 14.13 2.63 -3.76
C GLU A 86 13.86 1.42 -2.86
N ALA A 87 14.40 1.38 -1.65
CA ALA A 87 14.08 0.35 -0.67
C ALA A 87 12.59 0.33 -0.31
N ALA A 88 12.00 1.50 -0.07
CA ALA A 88 10.55 1.61 0.20
C ALA A 88 9.70 1.17 -1.01
N ARG A 89 10.16 1.46 -2.24
CA ARG A 89 9.52 0.99 -3.47
C ARG A 89 9.57 -0.53 -3.60
N PHE A 90 10.72 -1.17 -3.35
CA PHE A 90 10.81 -2.64 -3.31
C PHE A 90 9.92 -3.25 -2.24
N THR A 91 9.85 -2.63 -1.05
CA THR A 91 8.92 -3.07 0.01
C THR A 91 7.47 -3.01 -0.46
N GLY A 92 7.09 -1.98 -1.19
CA GLY A 92 5.77 -1.86 -1.82
C GLY A 92 5.47 -3.01 -2.79
N ILE A 93 6.44 -3.40 -3.61
CA ILE A 93 6.31 -4.54 -4.55
C ILE A 93 6.12 -5.85 -3.78
N SER A 94 6.87 -6.06 -2.69
CA SER A 94 6.72 -7.24 -1.81
C SER A 94 5.34 -7.30 -1.17
N LEU A 95 4.80 -6.16 -0.71
CA LEU A 95 3.45 -6.04 -0.17
C LEU A 95 2.38 -6.34 -1.22
N LEU A 96 2.51 -5.80 -2.44
CA LEU A 96 1.60 -6.08 -3.55
C LEU A 96 1.61 -7.57 -3.94
N SER A 97 2.76 -8.21 -3.88
CA SER A 97 2.88 -9.66 -4.13
C SER A 97 2.08 -10.48 -3.11
N SER A 98 2.18 -10.14 -1.82
CA SER A 98 1.43 -10.79 -0.75
C SER A 98 -0.06 -10.47 -0.80
N LEU A 99 -0.44 -9.24 -1.14
CA LEU A 99 -1.82 -8.85 -1.35
C LEU A 99 -2.44 -9.64 -2.51
N LYS A 100 -1.76 -9.72 -3.65
CA LYS A 100 -2.23 -10.48 -4.81
C LYS A 100 -2.38 -11.97 -4.50
N ALA A 101 -1.48 -12.55 -3.73
CA ALA A 101 -1.59 -13.94 -3.29
C ALA A 101 -2.83 -14.18 -2.42
N GLU A 102 -3.24 -13.21 -1.60
CA GLU A 102 -4.41 -13.29 -0.73
C GLU A 102 -5.73 -13.10 -1.48
N ILE A 103 -5.81 -12.11 -2.40
CA ILE A 103 -7.07 -11.71 -3.04
C ILE A 103 -7.24 -12.16 -4.50
N GLY A 104 -6.16 -12.65 -5.11
CA GLY A 104 -6.11 -13.18 -6.49
C GLY A 104 -6.00 -12.12 -7.58
N ASP A 105 -6.69 -11.00 -7.48
CA ASP A 105 -6.73 -9.92 -8.48
C ASP A 105 -6.64 -8.56 -7.77
N LEU A 106 -5.63 -7.76 -8.11
CA LEU A 106 -5.42 -6.43 -7.53
C LEU A 106 -6.48 -5.40 -7.96
N ASN A 107 -7.22 -5.65 -9.02
CA ASN A 107 -8.34 -4.80 -9.42
C ASN A 107 -9.48 -4.80 -8.40
N LYS A 108 -9.53 -5.79 -7.49
CA LYS A 108 -10.46 -5.82 -6.35
C LYS A 108 -10.13 -4.82 -5.24
N VAL A 109 -9.00 -4.12 -5.31
CA VAL A 109 -8.65 -3.09 -4.33
C VAL A 109 -9.59 -1.90 -4.48
N LYS A 110 -10.26 -1.55 -3.39
CA LYS A 110 -11.11 -0.36 -3.27
C LYS A 110 -10.31 0.85 -2.81
N SER A 111 -9.46 0.66 -1.82
CA SER A 111 -8.55 1.71 -1.33
C SER A 111 -7.41 1.13 -0.50
N ILE A 112 -6.26 1.78 -0.54
CA ILE A 112 -5.23 1.59 0.48
C ILE A 112 -5.63 2.47 1.67
N VAL A 113 -5.97 1.85 2.80
CA VAL A 113 -6.53 2.57 3.95
C VAL A 113 -5.43 3.24 4.76
N ARG A 114 -4.39 2.46 5.09
CA ARG A 114 -3.29 2.93 5.94
C ARG A 114 -1.99 2.21 5.61
N ALA A 115 -0.88 2.93 5.73
CA ALA A 115 0.45 2.35 5.74
C ALA A 115 1.27 2.89 6.92
N GLN A 116 2.12 2.04 7.51
CA GLN A 116 3.13 2.42 8.48
C GLN A 116 4.50 2.06 7.93
N GLY A 117 5.28 3.08 7.61
CA GLY A 117 6.65 2.92 7.15
C GLY A 117 7.64 3.13 8.30
N MET A 118 8.46 2.12 8.53
CA MET A 118 9.53 2.09 9.52
C MET A 118 10.87 2.16 8.79
N VAL A 119 11.70 3.13 9.14
CA VAL A 119 12.98 3.41 8.49
C VAL A 119 14.10 3.11 9.47
N ASN A 120 15.00 2.19 9.15
CA ASN A 120 16.23 1.95 9.89
C ASN A 120 17.16 3.15 9.68
N ALA A 121 17.28 3.99 10.69
CA ALA A 121 17.94 5.27 10.53
C ALA A 121 18.83 5.60 11.73
N ASP A 122 19.87 6.41 11.47
CA ASP A 122 20.63 6.99 12.56
C ASP A 122 19.78 8.02 13.33
N ALA A 123 20.20 8.35 14.57
CA ALA A 123 19.46 9.24 15.46
C ALA A 123 19.34 10.69 14.92
N GLY A 124 20.20 11.11 14.00
CA GLY A 124 20.21 12.43 13.37
C GLY A 124 19.35 12.52 12.11
N PHE A 125 18.94 11.39 11.53
CA PHE A 125 18.20 11.35 10.30
C PHE A 125 16.76 11.90 10.48
N LYS A 126 16.31 12.76 9.55
CA LYS A 126 15.01 13.48 9.66
C LYS A 126 14.11 13.28 8.44
N ASN A 127 14.59 12.62 7.39
CA ASN A 127 13.93 12.55 6.09
C ASN A 127 13.12 11.27 5.88
N HIS A 128 12.58 10.67 6.95
CA HIS A 128 11.81 9.43 6.91
C HIS A 128 10.64 9.49 5.90
N SER A 129 9.93 10.63 5.83
CA SER A 129 8.83 10.80 4.90
C SER A 129 9.29 10.76 3.44
N GLN A 130 10.48 11.29 3.12
CA GLN A 130 11.04 11.24 1.77
C GLN A 130 11.39 9.81 1.37
N VAL A 131 11.93 9.03 2.29
CA VAL A 131 12.19 7.59 2.09
C VAL A 131 10.88 6.85 1.79
N ILE A 132 9.86 7.00 2.64
CA ILE A 132 8.59 6.28 2.48
C ILE A 132 7.76 6.77 1.28
N ASN A 133 8.10 7.90 0.67
CA ASN A 133 7.48 8.32 -0.60
C ASN A 133 7.66 7.26 -1.69
N GLY A 134 8.77 6.50 -1.72
CA GLY A 134 8.97 5.42 -2.68
C GLY A 134 7.85 4.37 -2.68
N PHE A 135 7.33 4.04 -1.49
CA PHE A 135 6.13 3.21 -1.36
C PHE A 135 4.87 3.94 -1.79
N SER A 136 4.65 5.17 -1.29
CA SER A 136 3.41 5.90 -1.55
C SER A 136 3.22 6.25 -3.02
N ASP A 137 4.29 6.63 -3.70
CA ASP A 137 4.26 6.95 -5.13
C ASP A 137 3.95 5.70 -5.95
N LEU A 138 4.53 4.55 -5.60
CA LEU A 138 4.18 3.27 -6.21
C LEU A 138 2.69 2.93 -6.05
N MET A 139 2.13 3.13 -4.86
CA MET A 139 0.69 2.86 -4.64
C MET A 139 -0.18 3.75 -5.53
N VAL A 140 0.17 5.02 -5.70
CA VAL A 140 -0.55 5.94 -6.59
C VAL A 140 -0.34 5.58 -8.07
N GLU A 141 0.87 5.19 -8.47
CA GLU A 141 1.15 4.73 -9.84
C GLU A 141 0.32 3.49 -10.21
N VAL A 142 0.12 2.57 -9.26
CA VAL A 142 -0.63 1.32 -9.49
C VAL A 142 -2.13 1.53 -9.38
N PHE A 143 -2.62 2.24 -8.36
CA PHE A 143 -4.04 2.31 -8.01
C PHE A 143 -4.68 3.69 -8.25
N GLY A 144 -3.94 4.69 -8.74
CA GLY A 144 -4.46 6.05 -8.89
C GLY A 144 -4.92 6.64 -7.55
N GLU A 145 -6.10 7.26 -7.53
CA GLU A 145 -6.67 7.85 -6.29
C GLU A 145 -6.89 6.82 -5.18
N LYS A 146 -7.17 5.56 -5.52
CA LYS A 146 -7.33 4.47 -4.55
C LYS A 146 -6.02 4.14 -3.81
N GLY A 147 -4.87 4.52 -4.38
CA GLY A 147 -3.54 4.35 -3.79
C GLY A 147 -3.19 5.39 -2.71
N LYS A 148 -3.92 6.50 -2.63
CA LYS A 148 -3.72 7.52 -1.59
C LYS A 148 -4.21 7.01 -0.24
N HIS A 149 -3.38 7.11 0.78
CA HIS A 149 -3.61 6.46 2.08
C HIS A 149 -3.19 7.32 3.26
N ALA A 150 -3.75 7.06 4.43
CA ALA A 150 -3.22 7.59 5.69
C ALA A 150 -1.87 6.94 5.99
N ARG A 151 -0.86 7.73 6.41
CA ARG A 151 0.51 7.24 6.58
C ARG A 151 1.17 7.74 7.85
N ALA A 152 1.96 6.85 8.47
CA ALA A 152 3.03 7.23 9.38
C ALA A 152 4.38 6.84 8.77
N ALA A 153 5.39 7.70 8.89
CA ALA A 153 6.77 7.43 8.52
C ALA A 153 7.66 7.72 9.75
N ILE A 154 8.24 6.68 10.33
CA ILE A 154 8.94 6.73 11.62
C ILE A 154 10.34 6.14 11.51
N GLY A 155 11.28 6.73 12.25
CA GLY A 155 12.64 6.20 12.41
C GLY A 155 12.67 5.11 13.47
N MET A 156 13.42 4.06 13.19
CA MET A 156 13.68 2.94 14.08
C MET A 156 15.17 2.85 14.36
N SER A 157 15.53 2.51 15.58
CA SER A 157 16.93 2.31 15.98
C SER A 157 17.55 1.07 15.33
N SER A 158 16.73 0.09 14.96
CA SER A 158 17.11 -1.11 14.20
C SER A 158 15.89 -1.77 13.60
N LEU A 159 16.07 -2.50 12.50
CA LEU A 159 15.09 -3.40 11.90
C LEU A 159 15.69 -4.81 11.77
N PRO A 160 14.86 -5.85 11.68
CA PRO A 160 15.33 -7.23 11.52
C PRO A 160 16.30 -7.36 10.35
N ASN A 161 17.35 -8.16 10.51
CA ASN A 161 18.39 -8.38 9.48
C ASN A 161 19.04 -7.10 8.93
N ASN A 162 18.98 -6.00 9.68
CA ASN A 162 19.48 -4.68 9.25
C ASN A 162 18.85 -4.19 7.93
N ILE A 163 17.60 -4.58 7.61
CA ILE A 163 16.92 -4.04 6.43
C ILE A 163 16.72 -2.54 6.54
N ALA A 164 16.76 -1.85 5.38
CA ALA A 164 16.68 -0.39 5.34
C ALA A 164 15.30 0.15 5.72
N VAL A 165 14.24 -0.58 5.35
CA VAL A 165 12.84 -0.18 5.50
C VAL A 165 12.00 -1.40 5.80
N GLU A 166 10.98 -1.24 6.63
CA GLU A 166 9.90 -2.20 6.80
C GLU A 166 8.55 -1.47 6.72
N ILE A 167 7.59 -2.02 6.02
CA ILE A 167 6.27 -1.39 5.86
C ILE A 167 5.17 -2.42 6.09
N ASP A 168 4.15 -2.06 6.86
CA ASP A 168 2.86 -2.73 6.93
C ASP A 168 1.76 -1.87 6.31
N MET A 169 0.65 -2.49 5.87
CA MET A 169 -0.48 -1.75 5.33
C MET A 169 -1.82 -2.45 5.58
N ILE A 170 -2.90 -1.65 5.53
CA ILE A 170 -4.29 -2.11 5.57
C ILE A 170 -4.94 -1.69 4.26
N VAL A 171 -5.60 -2.64 3.62
CA VAL A 171 -6.25 -2.46 2.30
C VAL A 171 -7.72 -2.82 2.41
N GLU A 172 -8.59 -1.99 1.86
CA GLU A 172 -10.00 -2.32 1.64
C GLU A 172 -10.15 -2.96 0.25
N VAL A 173 -10.86 -4.09 0.21
CA VAL A 173 -11.09 -4.85 -1.02
C VAL A 173 -12.58 -5.12 -1.24
N GLU A 174 -12.94 -5.49 -2.45
CA GLU A 174 -14.27 -6.00 -2.77
C GLU A 174 -14.51 -7.36 -2.08
N ASP A 175 -15.78 -7.69 -1.87
CA ASP A 175 -16.24 -8.94 -1.25
C ASP A 175 -15.90 -10.19 -2.10
#